data_e0f5cd78773849a90ce7e6f582310797
#
_entry.id   e0f5cd78773849a90ce7e6f582310797
#
_cell.length_a   1.000
_cell.length_b   1.000
_cell.length_c   1.000
_cell.angle_alpha   90.00
_cell.angle_beta   90.00
_cell.angle_gamma   90.00
#
_symmetry.space_group_name_H-M   'P 1'
#
loop_
_entity.id
_entity.type
_entity.pdbx_description
1 polymer ?
#
loop_
_entity_poly.entity_id
_entity_poly.type
_entity_poly.pdbx_seq_one_letter_code
_entity_poly.pdbx_strand_id
1 'polypeptide(L)'
;MSSRVTGITHGIRRVVAFAAAAVILPLAVAHATLTISETGSTLILPLFKAWVAAYSKVDPNLQMTVAATGSQTGIAQAIAKQVQIGTSDAYMSDNDAMANPQILNIPLAISAQTVVANLPELRGGVLKLSGPVLALIYSGKISQWDAAPIAAINQGVPLPHRAIVPVRRADGSGDTFVFTQFLTFSTPDQQHLASRDFDWENKIGYGTTVSWPGVSGELTASGNQEMVQTITRTPYSVGYLGASFKDVADKAGLKTAMLENQDGKFVLPTPATVTAAAAVLTPRTPSDQRLTLVFAPGADSYPLINYEYAVVSTRQSNPQVASAISNFLLWCIAPQGGSASGFLEPVHFIGLPPAIRALSELQIAKIQ
;
A
#
# COMPACT_ATOMS: atom_id res chain seq x y z
N MET A 1 79.41 91.08 2.52
CA MET A 1 79.89 90.02 3.41
C MET A 1 78.68 89.05 3.68
N SER A 2 78.86 87.85 3.39
CA SER A 2 77.97 86.72 3.40
C SER A 2 77.46 86.38 4.78
N SER A 3 76.15 85.94 4.91
CA SER A 3 75.76 84.91 5.84
C SER A 3 74.48 84.20 5.33
N ARG A 4 74.63 82.94 5.14
CA ARG A 4 73.59 82.01 4.77
C ARG A 4 72.69 81.71 5.97
N VAL A 5 71.40 81.66 5.76
CA VAL A 5 70.45 81.07 6.70
C VAL A 5 69.80 79.84 6.03
N THR A 6 70.06 78.72 6.64
CA THR A 6 69.50 77.40 6.24
C THR A 6 68.09 77.21 6.80
N GLY A 7 67.13 77.00 5.94
CA GLY A 7 65.74 76.65 6.34
C GLY A 7 65.58 75.12 6.45
N ILE A 8 65.06 74.67 7.59
CA ILE A 8 64.72 73.30 7.88
C ILE A 8 63.24 73.09 7.52
N THR A 9 62.95 72.25 6.49
CA THR A 9 61.59 71.81 6.14
C THR A 9 61.25 70.54 6.87
N HIS A 10 60.27 70.64 7.77
CA HIS A 10 59.67 69.47 8.42
C HIS A 10 58.64 68.80 7.48
N GLY A 11 58.98 67.60 6.98
CA GLY A 11 58.07 66.76 6.21
C GLY A 11 57.14 65.99 7.16
N ILE A 12 55.85 66.30 7.10
CA ILE A 12 54.81 65.55 7.82
C ILE A 12 54.49 64.27 7.00
N ARG A 13 54.94 63.12 7.50
CA ARG A 13 54.53 61.81 6.97
C ARG A 13 53.10 61.48 7.47
N ARG A 14 52.10 61.52 6.58
CA ARG A 14 50.78 61.01 6.81
C ARG A 14 50.85 59.48 6.75
N VAL A 15 50.66 58.83 7.88
CA VAL A 15 50.42 57.33 7.96
C VAL A 15 48.97 57.10 7.61
N VAL A 16 48.70 56.49 6.44
CA VAL A 16 47.38 56.03 6.05
C VAL A 16 47.22 54.59 6.63
N ALA A 17 46.43 54.47 7.70
CA ALA A 17 46.04 53.18 8.23
C ALA A 17 44.95 52.54 7.35
N PHE A 18 45.28 51.51 6.62
CA PHE A 18 44.28 50.65 5.94
C PHE A 18 43.60 49.72 6.99
N ALA A 19 42.36 50.03 7.35
CA ALA A 19 41.51 49.08 8.09
C ALA A 19 41.05 48.03 7.12
N ALA A 20 41.63 46.83 7.22
CA ALA A 20 41.11 45.64 6.53
C ALA A 20 39.83 45.20 7.22
N ALA A 21 38.67 45.50 6.64
CA ALA A 21 37.39 44.93 7.05
C ALA A 21 37.36 43.43 6.63
N ALA A 22 37.52 42.53 7.59
CA ALA A 22 37.32 41.11 7.37
C ALA A 22 35.82 40.87 7.12
N VAL A 23 35.44 40.64 5.87
CA VAL A 23 34.11 40.18 5.50
C VAL A 23 34.00 38.69 5.92
N ILE A 24 33.36 38.43 7.05
CA ILE A 24 32.99 37.10 7.47
C ILE A 24 31.80 36.68 6.59
N LEU A 25 32.06 35.98 5.47
CA LEU A 25 31.05 35.30 4.71
C LEU A 25 30.55 34.15 5.58
N PRO A 26 29.24 34.03 5.84
CA PRO A 26 28.71 32.82 6.47
C PRO A 26 29.01 31.64 5.55
N LEU A 27 29.81 30.68 6.02
CA LEU A 27 29.90 29.38 5.37
C LEU A 27 28.51 28.78 5.45
N ALA A 28 27.79 28.79 4.34
CA ALA A 28 26.60 27.95 4.17
C ALA A 28 27.11 26.51 4.27
N VAL A 29 26.85 25.86 5.40
CA VAL A 29 27.06 24.42 5.54
C VAL A 29 26.07 23.76 4.57
N ALA A 30 26.55 23.34 3.40
CA ALA A 30 25.79 22.55 2.48
C ALA A 30 25.47 21.23 3.20
N HIS A 31 24.27 21.09 3.74
CA HIS A 31 23.78 19.82 4.25
C HIS A 31 23.70 18.88 3.05
N ALA A 32 24.44 17.79 3.10
CA ALA A 32 24.39 16.78 2.07
C ALA A 32 22.94 16.22 2.02
N THR A 33 22.30 16.34 0.87
CA THR A 33 20.97 15.79 0.64
C THR A 33 21.01 14.29 0.80
N LEU A 34 20.22 13.75 1.74
CA LEU A 34 20.09 12.32 1.96
C LEU A 34 19.05 11.76 1.01
N THR A 35 19.39 10.71 0.27
CA THR A 35 18.46 10.02 -0.64
C THR A 35 18.05 8.67 -0.06
N ILE A 36 16.74 8.44 -0.01
CA ILE A 36 16.12 7.15 0.36
C ILE A 36 15.30 6.66 -0.83
N SER A 37 15.43 5.39 -1.16
CA SER A 37 14.61 4.73 -2.18
C SER A 37 13.53 3.87 -1.54
N GLU A 38 12.33 3.97 -2.10
CA GLU A 38 11.18 3.12 -1.80
C GLU A 38 10.72 2.42 -3.07
N THR A 39 10.27 1.17 -2.92
CA THR A 39 9.57 0.44 -3.99
C THR A 39 8.64 -0.60 -3.41
N GLY A 40 7.58 -0.94 -4.16
CA GLY A 40 6.71 -2.07 -3.79
C GLY A 40 5.26 -1.90 -4.20
N SER A 41 4.37 -1.93 -3.21
CA SER A 41 2.94 -1.98 -3.40
C SER A 41 2.39 -0.87 -4.30
N THR A 42 1.58 -1.28 -5.26
CA THR A 42 0.84 -0.33 -6.10
C THR A 42 -0.40 0.22 -5.40
N LEU A 43 -0.89 -0.44 -4.35
CA LEU A 43 -2.04 -0.02 -3.57
C LEU A 43 -1.70 1.20 -2.69
N ILE A 44 -0.59 1.16 -1.95
CA ILE A 44 -0.17 2.28 -1.09
C ILE A 44 0.45 3.45 -1.87
N LEU A 45 0.87 3.23 -3.13
CA LEU A 45 1.61 4.23 -3.92
C LEU A 45 0.99 5.63 -3.91
N PRO A 46 -0.34 5.83 -4.11
CA PRO A 46 -0.93 7.16 -4.09
C PRO A 46 -0.74 7.87 -2.74
N LEU A 47 -0.91 7.15 -1.63
CA LEU A 47 -0.70 7.66 -0.29
C LEU A 47 0.78 7.96 -0.03
N PHE A 48 1.67 7.04 -0.41
CA PHE A 48 3.11 7.20 -0.19
C PHE A 48 3.66 8.41 -0.95
N LYS A 49 3.22 8.66 -2.17
CA LYS A 49 3.54 9.87 -2.93
C LYS A 49 3.07 11.16 -2.23
N ALA A 50 1.85 11.14 -1.69
CA ALA A 50 1.32 12.28 -0.94
C ALA A 50 2.13 12.53 0.34
N TRP A 51 2.54 11.48 1.04
CA TRP A 51 3.40 11.54 2.21
C TRP A 51 4.77 12.14 1.88
N VAL A 52 5.44 11.66 0.84
CA VAL A 52 6.74 12.18 0.41
C VAL A 52 6.66 13.67 0.04
N ALA A 53 5.63 14.06 -0.72
CA ALA A 53 5.41 15.46 -1.09
C ALA A 53 5.13 16.37 0.11
N ALA A 54 4.47 15.85 1.16
CA ALA A 54 4.22 16.62 2.38
C ALA A 54 5.45 16.64 3.29
N TYR A 55 6.12 15.50 3.45
CA TYR A 55 7.27 15.37 4.34
C TYR A 55 8.50 16.13 3.86
N SER A 56 8.66 16.38 2.56
CA SER A 56 9.71 17.26 2.01
C SER A 56 9.67 18.69 2.56
N LYS A 57 8.52 19.12 3.13
CA LYS A 57 8.40 20.41 3.85
C LYS A 57 8.80 20.29 5.32
N VAL A 58 8.76 19.08 5.88
CA VAL A 58 9.18 18.79 7.27
C VAL A 58 10.69 18.59 7.31
N ASP A 59 11.24 17.84 6.36
CA ASP A 59 12.68 17.64 6.18
C ASP A 59 13.10 17.92 4.73
N PRO A 60 13.48 19.16 4.41
CA PRO A 60 13.92 19.54 3.07
C PRO A 60 15.24 18.88 2.62
N ASN A 61 16.01 18.30 3.55
CA ASN A 61 17.28 17.64 3.24
C ASN A 61 17.08 16.17 2.87
N LEU A 62 15.87 15.62 3.04
CA LEU A 62 15.53 14.26 2.64
C LEU A 62 14.89 14.24 1.25
N GLN A 63 15.52 13.54 0.32
CA GLN A 63 14.92 13.21 -0.97
C GLN A 63 14.49 11.74 -0.98
N MET A 64 13.30 11.47 -1.47
CA MET A 64 12.79 10.11 -1.60
C MET A 64 12.41 9.80 -3.05
N THR A 65 12.89 8.66 -3.55
CA THR A 65 12.41 8.08 -4.82
C THR A 65 11.36 7.01 -4.52
N VAL A 66 10.29 7.01 -5.30
CA VAL A 66 9.12 6.12 -5.07
C VAL A 66 8.78 5.39 -6.35
N ALA A 67 8.65 4.07 -6.28
CA ALA A 67 8.32 3.23 -7.43
C ALA A 67 7.27 2.17 -7.09
N ALA A 68 6.41 1.85 -8.06
CA ALA A 68 5.38 0.81 -7.95
C ALA A 68 5.82 -0.44 -8.72
N THR A 69 6.33 -1.44 -8.02
CA THR A 69 6.89 -2.66 -8.63
C THR A 69 6.17 -3.95 -8.19
N GLY A 70 5.19 -3.81 -7.31
CA GLY A 70 4.48 -4.92 -6.68
C GLY A 70 5.08 -5.33 -5.33
N SER A 71 4.24 -5.81 -4.44
CA SER A 71 4.58 -6.13 -3.05
C SER A 71 5.70 -7.15 -2.92
N GLN A 72 5.72 -8.18 -3.76
CA GLN A 72 6.79 -9.20 -3.75
C GLN A 72 8.15 -8.58 -4.06
N THR A 73 8.21 -7.68 -5.05
CA THR A 73 9.43 -6.95 -5.39
C THR A 73 9.87 -6.04 -4.24
N GLY A 74 8.92 -5.34 -3.60
CA GLY A 74 9.19 -4.51 -2.43
C GLY A 74 9.83 -5.31 -1.29
N ILE A 75 9.25 -6.45 -0.93
CA ILE A 75 9.81 -7.36 0.08
C ILE A 75 11.21 -7.85 -0.33
N ALA A 76 11.35 -8.36 -1.56
CA ALA A 76 12.61 -8.92 -2.03
C ALA A 76 13.75 -7.89 -2.07
N GLN A 77 13.48 -6.67 -2.54
CA GLN A 77 14.49 -5.62 -2.60
C GLN A 77 14.85 -5.05 -1.21
N ALA A 78 13.91 -5.02 -0.26
CA ALA A 78 14.21 -4.68 1.13
C ALA A 78 15.11 -5.74 1.79
N ILE A 79 14.82 -7.03 1.59
CA ILE A 79 15.67 -8.15 2.06
C ILE A 79 17.06 -8.05 1.46
N ALA A 80 17.17 -7.80 0.15
CA ALA A 80 18.43 -7.64 -0.57
C ALA A 80 19.13 -6.30 -0.30
N LYS A 81 18.52 -5.40 0.50
CA LYS A 81 19.03 -4.04 0.79
C LYS A 81 19.25 -3.19 -0.47
N GLN A 82 18.50 -3.45 -1.54
CA GLN A 82 18.52 -2.67 -2.78
C GLN A 82 17.71 -1.37 -2.64
N VAL A 83 16.75 -1.36 -1.73
CA VAL A 83 16.00 -0.17 -1.30
C VAL A 83 16.02 -0.05 0.21
N GLN A 84 15.84 1.14 0.73
CA GLN A 84 15.76 1.37 2.16
C GLN A 84 14.39 1.01 2.73
N ILE A 85 13.33 1.21 1.94
CA ILE A 85 11.95 0.89 2.31
C ILE A 85 11.35 0.05 1.18
N GLY A 86 10.93 -1.18 1.50
CA GLY A 86 9.99 -1.92 0.67
C GLY A 86 8.57 -1.63 1.14
N THR A 87 7.60 -1.48 0.24
CA THR A 87 6.19 -1.41 0.62
C THR A 87 5.43 -2.64 0.16
N SER A 88 4.46 -3.09 0.96
CA SER A 88 3.72 -4.32 0.68
C SER A 88 2.36 -4.36 1.36
N ASP A 89 1.36 -4.87 0.66
CA ASP A 89 0.04 -5.22 1.21
C ASP A 89 0.06 -6.61 1.88
N ALA A 90 1.12 -7.39 1.60
CA ALA A 90 1.39 -8.69 2.20
C ALA A 90 2.50 -8.58 3.24
N TYR A 91 2.39 -9.29 4.35
CA TYR A 91 3.54 -9.50 5.25
C TYR A 91 4.51 -10.54 4.67
N MET A 92 5.75 -10.53 5.14
CA MET A 92 6.75 -11.53 4.77
C MET A 92 6.27 -12.93 5.16
N SER A 93 6.54 -13.92 4.31
CA SER A 93 6.28 -15.32 4.64
C SER A 93 7.06 -15.75 5.90
N ASP A 94 6.62 -16.83 6.54
CA ASP A 94 7.35 -17.38 7.70
C ASP A 94 8.77 -17.79 7.32
N ASN A 95 8.97 -18.34 6.13
CA ASN A 95 10.28 -18.70 5.63
C ASN A 95 11.18 -17.47 5.44
N ASP A 96 10.65 -16.40 4.82
CA ASP A 96 11.42 -15.17 4.64
C ASP A 96 11.75 -14.51 5.97
N ALA A 97 10.79 -14.48 6.92
CA ALA A 97 11.00 -13.87 8.23
C ALA A 97 12.02 -14.67 9.07
N MET A 98 11.97 -16.00 9.03
CA MET A 98 12.97 -16.86 9.70
C MET A 98 14.37 -16.71 9.08
N ALA A 99 14.46 -16.62 7.75
CA ALA A 99 15.72 -16.45 7.05
C ALA A 99 16.31 -15.03 7.21
N ASN A 100 15.46 -14.04 7.48
CA ASN A 100 15.83 -12.61 7.53
C ASN A 100 15.29 -11.92 8.80
N PRO A 101 15.71 -12.36 10.01
CA PRO A 101 15.14 -11.83 11.27
C PRO A 101 15.45 -10.36 11.52
N GLN A 102 16.36 -9.76 10.74
CA GLN A 102 16.67 -8.33 10.78
C GLN A 102 15.71 -7.47 9.93
N ILE A 103 14.79 -8.08 9.19
CA ILE A 103 13.82 -7.34 8.37
C ILE A 103 12.49 -7.23 9.13
N LEU A 104 12.02 -6.01 9.26
CA LEU A 104 10.80 -5.67 9.99
C LEU A 104 9.61 -5.59 9.03
N ASN A 105 8.43 -5.99 9.53
CA ASN A 105 7.13 -5.73 8.90
C ASN A 105 6.43 -4.67 9.75
N ILE A 106 6.36 -3.44 9.28
CA ILE A 106 5.88 -2.29 10.05
C ILE A 106 4.56 -1.80 9.44
N PRO A 107 3.39 -2.04 10.04
CA PRO A 107 2.14 -1.44 9.61
C PRO A 107 2.20 0.08 9.60
N LEU A 108 1.73 0.69 8.53
CA LEU A 108 1.63 2.14 8.36
C LEU A 108 0.18 2.64 8.36
N ALA A 109 -0.73 1.85 7.79
CA ALA A 109 -2.15 2.13 7.70
C ALA A 109 -2.92 0.82 7.53
N ILE A 110 -4.25 0.88 7.55
CA ILE A 110 -5.12 -0.22 7.13
C ILE A 110 -5.82 0.22 5.84
N SER A 111 -5.78 -0.66 4.85
CA SER A 111 -6.46 -0.50 3.58
C SER A 111 -7.52 -1.58 3.36
N ALA A 112 -8.21 -1.47 2.23
CA ALA A 112 -9.11 -2.50 1.75
C ALA A 112 -8.85 -2.78 0.27
N GLN A 113 -9.37 -3.91 -0.20
CA GLN A 113 -9.45 -4.20 -1.62
C GLN A 113 -10.90 -4.29 -2.05
N THR A 114 -11.16 -3.97 -3.30
CA THR A 114 -12.47 -4.05 -3.92
C THR A 114 -12.47 -5.11 -5.01
N VAL A 115 -13.57 -5.84 -5.15
CA VAL A 115 -13.85 -6.60 -6.35
C VAL A 115 -14.73 -5.76 -7.24
N VAL A 116 -14.31 -5.55 -8.48
CA VAL A 116 -15.03 -4.70 -9.44
C VAL A 116 -15.37 -5.48 -10.70
N ALA A 117 -16.48 -5.14 -11.31
CA ALA A 117 -16.93 -5.74 -12.57
C ALA A 117 -17.29 -4.66 -13.59
N ASN A 118 -17.05 -4.95 -14.86
CA ASN A 118 -17.53 -4.17 -15.98
C ASN A 118 -18.84 -4.79 -16.52
N LEU A 119 -19.96 -4.38 -15.97
CA LEU A 119 -21.30 -4.85 -16.34
C LEU A 119 -22.14 -3.68 -16.88
N PRO A 120 -22.14 -3.44 -18.21
CA PRO A 120 -22.82 -2.29 -18.81
C PRO A 120 -24.33 -2.26 -18.54
N GLU A 121 -24.96 -3.43 -18.42
CA GLU A 121 -26.40 -3.57 -18.17
C GLU A 121 -26.80 -3.29 -16.72
N LEU A 122 -25.86 -3.35 -15.78
CA LEU A 122 -26.12 -3.14 -14.36
C LEU A 122 -26.30 -1.64 -14.05
N ARG A 123 -27.44 -1.10 -14.47
CA ARG A 123 -27.80 0.30 -14.26
C ARG A 123 -28.39 0.49 -12.86
N GLY A 124 -27.57 1.02 -11.92
CA GLY A 124 -28.05 1.35 -10.57
C GLY A 124 -28.25 0.14 -9.63
N GLY A 125 -28.07 -1.08 -10.09
CA GLY A 125 -28.06 -2.27 -9.26
C GLY A 125 -26.71 -2.48 -8.54
N VAL A 126 -26.73 -3.21 -7.45
CA VAL A 126 -25.51 -3.59 -6.70
C VAL A 126 -25.25 -5.07 -6.95
N LEU A 127 -24.06 -5.39 -7.45
CA LEU A 127 -23.60 -6.76 -7.62
C LEU A 127 -23.17 -7.33 -6.26
N LYS A 128 -23.61 -8.55 -5.96
CA LYS A 128 -23.16 -9.32 -4.80
C LYS A 128 -22.29 -10.49 -5.26
N LEU A 129 -21.15 -10.67 -4.63
CA LEU A 129 -20.26 -11.81 -4.87
C LEU A 129 -19.80 -12.39 -3.52
N SER A 130 -19.68 -13.71 -3.47
CA SER A 130 -19.10 -14.42 -2.32
C SER A 130 -17.73 -14.98 -2.67
N GLY A 131 -16.92 -15.27 -1.67
CA GLY A 131 -15.63 -15.90 -1.89
C GLY A 131 -15.73 -17.23 -2.65
N PRO A 132 -16.67 -18.14 -2.29
CA PRO A 132 -16.91 -19.36 -3.05
C PRO A 132 -17.28 -19.12 -4.51
N VAL A 133 -18.15 -18.15 -4.79
CA VAL A 133 -18.51 -17.78 -6.19
C VAL A 133 -17.29 -17.27 -6.95
N LEU A 134 -16.48 -16.41 -6.32
CA LEU A 134 -15.24 -15.92 -6.93
C LEU A 134 -14.24 -17.06 -7.17
N ALA A 135 -14.08 -17.98 -6.22
CA ALA A 135 -13.23 -19.16 -6.41
C ALA A 135 -13.67 -20.01 -7.61
N LEU A 136 -14.97 -20.18 -7.82
CA LEU A 136 -15.51 -20.87 -8.99
C LEU A 136 -15.31 -20.10 -10.30
N ILE A 137 -15.40 -18.77 -10.26
CA ILE A 137 -15.11 -17.91 -11.43
C ILE A 137 -13.61 -18.03 -11.80
N TYR A 138 -12.70 -17.82 -10.84
CA TYR A 138 -11.25 -17.85 -11.08
C TYR A 138 -10.68 -19.26 -11.29
N SER A 139 -11.50 -20.31 -11.07
CA SER A 139 -11.18 -21.69 -11.48
C SER A 139 -11.85 -22.13 -12.79
N GLY A 140 -12.63 -21.24 -13.44
CA GLY A 140 -13.34 -21.53 -14.69
C GLY A 140 -14.55 -22.43 -14.54
N LYS A 141 -14.99 -22.74 -13.32
CA LYS A 141 -16.18 -23.55 -13.04
C LYS A 141 -17.47 -22.78 -13.25
N ILE A 142 -17.44 -21.47 -13.02
CA ILE A 142 -18.49 -20.53 -13.41
C ILE A 142 -17.93 -19.66 -14.53
N SER A 143 -18.57 -19.70 -15.70
CA SER A 143 -18.14 -18.99 -16.89
C SER A 143 -19.18 -17.99 -17.44
N GLN A 144 -20.37 -17.89 -16.82
CA GLN A 144 -21.44 -17.00 -17.25
C GLN A 144 -21.94 -16.17 -16.07
N TRP A 145 -22.29 -14.89 -16.33
CA TRP A 145 -22.78 -13.99 -15.29
C TRP A 145 -24.15 -14.40 -14.72
N ASP A 146 -25.02 -15.02 -15.51
CA ASP A 146 -26.32 -15.50 -15.09
C ASP A 146 -26.31 -16.97 -14.55
N ALA A 147 -25.12 -17.52 -14.28
CA ALA A 147 -24.99 -18.83 -13.68
C ALA A 147 -25.74 -18.91 -12.33
N ALA A 148 -26.36 -20.06 -12.06
CA ALA A 148 -27.23 -20.25 -10.91
C ALA A 148 -26.61 -19.81 -9.56
N PRO A 149 -25.32 -20.07 -9.23
CA PRO A 149 -24.72 -19.61 -7.98
C PRO A 149 -24.65 -18.07 -7.87
N ILE A 150 -24.42 -17.36 -8.98
CA ILE A 150 -24.43 -15.89 -9.00
C ILE A 150 -25.87 -15.37 -8.89
N ALA A 151 -26.80 -15.94 -9.67
CA ALA A 151 -28.19 -15.52 -9.66
C ALA A 151 -28.87 -15.70 -8.30
N ALA A 152 -28.52 -16.77 -7.57
CA ALA A 152 -29.09 -17.07 -6.26
C ALA A 152 -28.82 -15.95 -5.22
N ILE A 153 -27.63 -15.32 -5.25
CA ILE A 153 -27.26 -14.25 -4.33
C ILE A 153 -27.59 -12.84 -4.89
N ASN A 154 -28.07 -12.75 -6.14
CA ASN A 154 -28.41 -11.50 -6.85
C ASN A 154 -29.86 -11.43 -7.28
N GLN A 155 -30.80 -11.91 -6.45
CA GLN A 155 -32.23 -11.91 -6.79
C GLN A 155 -32.72 -10.51 -7.15
N GLY A 156 -33.42 -10.42 -8.30
CA GLY A 156 -33.92 -9.14 -8.82
C GLY A 156 -32.89 -8.27 -9.55
N VAL A 157 -31.63 -8.69 -9.63
CA VAL A 157 -30.59 -8.03 -10.41
C VAL A 157 -30.58 -8.61 -11.83
N PRO A 158 -30.69 -7.79 -12.89
CA PRO A 158 -30.61 -8.28 -14.27
C PRO A 158 -29.19 -8.68 -14.64
N LEU A 159 -28.87 -9.95 -14.47
CA LEU A 159 -27.59 -10.52 -14.87
C LEU A 159 -27.60 -10.88 -16.35
N PRO A 160 -26.59 -10.47 -17.14
CA PRO A 160 -26.55 -10.76 -18.57
C PRO A 160 -26.13 -12.21 -18.84
N HIS A 161 -26.70 -12.84 -19.87
CA HIS A 161 -26.19 -14.12 -20.38
C HIS A 161 -24.91 -13.86 -21.20
N ARG A 162 -23.80 -13.64 -20.51
CA ARG A 162 -22.49 -13.30 -21.08
C ARG A 162 -21.37 -14.03 -20.34
N ALA A 163 -20.35 -14.39 -21.14
CA ALA A 163 -19.16 -15.00 -20.57
C ALA A 163 -18.44 -14.05 -19.61
N ILE A 164 -17.99 -14.57 -18.48
CA ILE A 164 -17.17 -13.82 -17.51
C ILE A 164 -15.73 -13.84 -18.01
N VAL A 165 -15.05 -12.67 -17.97
CA VAL A 165 -13.62 -12.53 -18.22
C VAL A 165 -12.92 -12.21 -16.89
N PRO A 166 -12.33 -13.20 -16.20
CA PRO A 166 -11.52 -12.92 -15.03
C PRO A 166 -10.27 -12.11 -15.40
N VAL A 167 -9.96 -11.08 -14.61
CA VAL A 167 -8.72 -10.31 -14.75
C VAL A 167 -7.91 -10.48 -13.48
N ARG A 168 -6.65 -10.91 -13.60
CA ARG A 168 -5.76 -11.15 -12.47
C ARG A 168 -4.43 -10.42 -12.62
N ARG A 169 -3.70 -10.32 -11.53
CA ARG A 169 -2.36 -9.72 -11.53
C ARG A 169 -1.33 -10.65 -12.16
N ALA A 170 -0.46 -10.07 -12.98
CA ALA A 170 0.69 -10.75 -13.58
C ALA A 170 1.95 -10.59 -12.74
N ASP A 171 2.04 -9.52 -11.95
CA ASP A 171 3.14 -9.21 -11.05
C ASP A 171 2.97 -9.90 -9.68
N GLY A 172 4.03 -9.95 -8.89
CA GLY A 172 3.99 -10.38 -7.50
C GLY A 172 3.29 -9.34 -6.62
N SER A 173 2.00 -9.55 -6.39
CA SER A 173 1.06 -8.55 -5.89
C SER A 173 0.56 -8.86 -4.49
N GLY A 174 0.58 -7.86 -3.61
CA GLY A 174 -0.10 -7.95 -2.33
C GLY A 174 -1.62 -7.98 -2.47
N ASP A 175 -2.18 -7.31 -3.51
CA ASP A 175 -3.61 -7.45 -3.84
C ASP A 175 -3.96 -8.92 -4.15
N THR A 176 -3.09 -9.64 -4.88
CA THR A 176 -3.27 -11.09 -5.11
C THR A 176 -3.21 -11.87 -3.79
N PHE A 177 -2.28 -11.52 -2.89
CA PHE A 177 -2.16 -12.17 -1.58
C PHE A 177 -3.45 -12.04 -0.76
N VAL A 178 -3.99 -10.83 -0.62
CA VAL A 178 -5.22 -10.57 0.14
C VAL A 178 -6.44 -11.22 -0.53
N PHE A 179 -6.56 -11.11 -1.86
CA PHE A 179 -7.65 -11.71 -2.60
C PHE A 179 -7.64 -13.25 -2.50
N THR A 180 -6.48 -13.88 -2.66
CA THR A 180 -6.38 -15.33 -2.59
C THR A 180 -6.54 -15.86 -1.14
N GLN A 181 -6.15 -15.08 -0.11
CA GLN A 181 -6.53 -15.38 1.28
C GLN A 181 -8.05 -15.41 1.45
N PHE A 182 -8.76 -14.43 0.89
CA PHE A 182 -10.22 -14.42 0.95
C PHE A 182 -10.83 -15.65 0.31
N LEU A 183 -10.35 -16.04 -0.88
CA LEU A 183 -10.82 -17.27 -1.53
C LEU A 183 -10.54 -18.51 -0.66
N THR A 184 -9.35 -18.57 -0.06
CA THR A 184 -8.95 -19.68 0.83
C THR A 184 -9.82 -19.73 2.09
N PHE A 185 -9.98 -18.61 2.79
CA PHE A 185 -10.64 -18.59 4.10
C PHE A 185 -12.16 -18.66 4.03
N SER A 186 -12.75 -18.26 2.90
CA SER A 186 -14.20 -18.31 2.69
C SER A 186 -14.70 -19.62 2.11
N THR A 187 -13.81 -20.54 1.73
CA THR A 187 -14.18 -21.85 1.13
C THR A 187 -13.93 -23.07 2.02
N PRO A 188 -13.53 -22.98 3.31
CA PRO A 188 -13.12 -24.16 4.08
C PRO A 188 -14.27 -25.09 4.40
N ASP A 189 -15.50 -24.59 4.44
CA ASP A 189 -16.66 -25.39 4.83
C ASP A 189 -17.48 -25.81 3.61
N GLN A 190 -17.03 -26.88 2.97
CA GLN A 190 -17.68 -27.49 1.80
C GLN A 190 -19.09 -27.99 2.09
N GLN A 191 -19.61 -27.86 3.32
CA GLN A 191 -20.92 -28.36 3.71
C GLN A 191 -22.08 -27.51 3.19
N HIS A 192 -21.86 -26.24 2.87
CA HIS A 192 -22.90 -25.28 2.48
C HIS A 192 -22.99 -25.00 0.98
N LEU A 193 -22.02 -25.44 0.18
CA LEU A 193 -22.07 -25.30 -1.27
C LEU A 193 -22.33 -26.63 -1.92
N ALA A 194 -23.37 -26.67 -2.76
CA ALA A 194 -23.67 -27.80 -3.65
C ALA A 194 -22.52 -28.10 -4.64
N SER A 195 -21.49 -27.27 -4.67
CA SER A 195 -20.30 -27.43 -5.50
C SER A 195 -19.08 -27.80 -4.65
N ARG A 196 -18.95 -29.06 -4.32
CA ARG A 196 -17.67 -29.69 -3.95
C ARG A 196 -16.65 -29.63 -5.08
N ASP A 197 -16.85 -28.74 -6.06
CA ASP A 197 -16.21 -28.84 -7.36
C ASP A 197 -14.83 -28.19 -7.40
N PHE A 198 -14.46 -27.33 -6.41
CA PHE A 198 -13.14 -26.74 -6.37
C PHE A 198 -12.69 -26.38 -4.94
N ASP A 199 -11.72 -27.11 -4.47
CA ASP A 199 -11.03 -26.90 -3.20
C ASP A 199 -9.90 -25.91 -3.43
N TRP A 200 -10.19 -24.61 -3.20
CA TRP A 200 -9.21 -23.55 -3.42
C TRP A 200 -8.01 -23.67 -2.47
N GLU A 201 -8.26 -23.94 -1.20
CA GLU A 201 -7.23 -24.04 -0.18
C GLU A 201 -6.16 -25.07 -0.52
N ASN A 202 -6.56 -26.31 -0.82
CA ASN A 202 -5.62 -27.41 -1.07
C ASN A 202 -5.02 -27.40 -2.48
N LYS A 203 -5.70 -26.77 -3.46
CA LYS A 203 -5.21 -26.75 -4.85
C LYS A 203 -4.39 -25.54 -5.20
N ILE A 204 -4.71 -24.38 -4.64
CA ILE A 204 -4.12 -23.09 -4.99
C ILE A 204 -3.51 -22.43 -3.77
N GLY A 205 -4.25 -22.31 -2.66
CA GLY A 205 -3.87 -21.56 -1.48
C GLY A 205 -3.80 -20.06 -1.73
N TYR A 206 -2.87 -19.38 -1.06
CA TYR A 206 -2.69 -17.95 -1.19
C TYR A 206 -1.22 -17.54 -1.25
N GLY A 207 -0.96 -16.40 -1.90
CA GLY A 207 0.39 -15.84 -2.04
C GLY A 207 0.38 -14.56 -2.86
N THR A 208 1.51 -13.85 -2.87
CA THR A 208 1.72 -12.71 -3.78
C THR A 208 1.72 -13.13 -5.24
N THR A 209 2.06 -14.39 -5.49
CA THR A 209 1.88 -15.15 -6.73
C THR A 209 1.34 -16.53 -6.37
N VAL A 210 0.42 -17.03 -7.20
CA VAL A 210 -0.15 -18.37 -7.08
C VAL A 210 -0.17 -19.07 -8.43
N SER A 211 -0.26 -20.40 -8.43
CA SER A 211 -0.49 -21.18 -9.66
C SER A 211 -1.94 -21.09 -10.06
N TRP A 212 -2.31 -20.00 -10.74
CA TRP A 212 -3.70 -19.79 -11.18
C TRP A 212 -4.21 -20.95 -12.04
N PRO A 213 -5.45 -21.40 -11.84
CA PRO A 213 -6.10 -22.27 -12.81
C PRO A 213 -6.18 -21.54 -14.17
N GLY A 214 -5.88 -22.25 -15.24
CA GLY A 214 -6.03 -21.69 -16.59
C GLY A 214 -7.50 -21.52 -16.94
N VAL A 215 -7.99 -20.29 -17.01
CA VAL A 215 -9.35 -19.96 -17.43
C VAL A 215 -9.34 -19.43 -18.84
N SER A 216 -10.14 -20.04 -19.74
CA SER A 216 -10.22 -19.59 -21.12
C SER A 216 -10.68 -18.14 -21.21
N GLY A 217 -9.91 -17.30 -21.88
CA GLY A 217 -10.22 -15.88 -22.05
C GLY A 217 -9.85 -15.01 -20.86
N GLU A 218 -9.19 -15.55 -19.82
CA GLU A 218 -8.67 -14.72 -18.73
C GLU A 218 -7.66 -13.67 -19.24
N LEU A 219 -7.62 -12.54 -18.57
CA LEU A 219 -6.66 -11.48 -18.85
C LEU A 219 -5.76 -11.24 -17.63
N THR A 220 -4.61 -10.65 -17.90
CA THR A 220 -3.64 -10.28 -16.87
C THR A 220 -3.29 -8.80 -16.97
N ALA A 221 -2.92 -8.21 -15.84
CA ALA A 221 -2.47 -6.82 -15.76
C ALA A 221 -1.41 -6.66 -14.66
N SER A 222 -0.47 -5.75 -14.84
CA SER A 222 0.57 -5.44 -13.84
C SER A 222 0.21 -4.17 -13.07
N GLY A 223 0.09 -4.29 -11.75
CA GLY A 223 -0.28 -3.19 -10.86
C GLY A 223 -1.74 -2.75 -10.99
N ASN A 224 -2.19 -1.95 -10.03
CA ASN A 224 -3.59 -1.51 -9.95
C ASN A 224 -4.03 -0.63 -11.12
N GLN A 225 -3.13 0.22 -11.63
CA GLN A 225 -3.46 1.12 -12.75
C GLN A 225 -3.83 0.34 -14.01
N GLU A 226 -3.06 -0.69 -14.36
CA GLU A 226 -3.34 -1.52 -15.54
C GLU A 226 -4.56 -2.42 -15.31
N MET A 227 -4.78 -2.89 -14.07
CA MET A 227 -6.01 -3.62 -13.70
C MET A 227 -7.26 -2.79 -14.01
N VAL A 228 -7.33 -1.53 -13.54
CA VAL A 228 -8.45 -0.63 -13.86
C VAL A 228 -8.62 -0.49 -15.36
N GLN A 229 -7.53 -0.24 -16.10
CA GLN A 229 -7.58 -0.04 -17.55
C GLN A 229 -8.06 -1.29 -18.29
N THR A 230 -7.58 -2.47 -17.88
CA THR A 230 -7.94 -3.75 -18.51
C THR A 230 -9.41 -4.08 -18.27
N ILE A 231 -9.89 -3.94 -17.02
CA ILE A 231 -11.30 -4.18 -16.69
C ILE A 231 -12.21 -3.18 -17.42
N THR A 232 -11.84 -1.89 -17.47
CA THR A 232 -12.61 -0.85 -18.16
C THR A 232 -12.77 -1.14 -19.64
N ARG A 233 -11.72 -1.61 -20.31
CA ARG A 233 -11.73 -1.92 -21.75
C ARG A 233 -12.40 -3.25 -22.09
N THR A 234 -12.66 -4.09 -21.09
CA THR A 234 -13.17 -5.44 -21.29
C THR A 234 -14.58 -5.56 -20.70
N PRO A 235 -15.66 -5.41 -21.49
CA PRO A 235 -17.01 -5.69 -21.01
C PRO A 235 -17.12 -7.10 -20.44
N TYR A 236 -17.94 -7.25 -19.39
CA TYR A 236 -18.20 -8.51 -18.69
C TYR A 236 -16.99 -9.09 -17.93
N SER A 237 -15.97 -8.29 -17.70
CA SER A 237 -14.84 -8.69 -16.88
C SER A 237 -15.08 -8.46 -15.38
N VAL A 238 -14.34 -9.19 -14.56
CA VAL A 238 -14.25 -9.05 -13.10
C VAL A 238 -12.80 -9.09 -12.67
N GLY A 239 -12.45 -8.25 -11.71
CA GLY A 239 -11.10 -8.21 -11.14
C GLY A 239 -11.09 -7.61 -9.74
N TYR A 240 -9.93 -7.60 -9.12
CA TYR A 240 -9.71 -7.05 -7.78
C TYR A 240 -8.74 -5.86 -7.85
N LEU A 241 -8.99 -4.86 -7.01
CA LEU A 241 -8.26 -3.59 -6.99
C LEU A 241 -8.03 -3.14 -5.55
N GLY A 242 -6.93 -2.47 -5.29
CA GLY A 242 -6.73 -1.71 -4.08
C GLY A 242 -7.71 -0.54 -3.95
N ALA A 243 -8.17 -0.26 -2.72
CA ALA A 243 -9.16 0.79 -2.45
C ALA A 243 -8.72 2.18 -2.92
N SER A 244 -7.42 2.46 -2.96
CA SER A 244 -6.89 3.73 -3.48
C SER A 244 -7.19 3.98 -4.97
N PHE A 245 -7.64 2.96 -5.69
CA PHE A 245 -8.08 3.06 -7.09
C PHE A 245 -9.60 3.06 -7.27
N LYS A 246 -10.35 3.02 -6.15
CA LYS A 246 -11.82 2.97 -6.18
C LYS A 246 -12.42 4.12 -6.96
N ASP A 247 -12.03 5.35 -6.68
CA ASP A 247 -12.57 6.53 -7.36
C ASP A 247 -12.27 6.54 -8.88
N VAL A 248 -11.11 6.01 -9.27
CA VAL A 248 -10.74 5.86 -10.69
C VAL A 248 -11.63 4.80 -11.35
N ALA A 249 -11.87 3.68 -10.67
CA ALA A 249 -12.75 2.62 -11.15
C ALA A 249 -14.21 3.08 -11.27
N ASP A 250 -14.70 3.79 -10.26
CA ASP A 250 -16.07 4.35 -10.26
C ASP A 250 -16.27 5.36 -11.40
N LYS A 251 -15.30 6.27 -11.61
CA LYS A 251 -15.32 7.23 -12.74
C LYS A 251 -15.27 6.53 -14.10
N ALA A 252 -14.62 5.37 -14.17
CA ALA A 252 -14.61 4.53 -15.37
C ALA A 252 -15.90 3.71 -15.56
N GLY A 253 -16.87 3.81 -14.64
CA GLY A 253 -18.16 3.11 -14.71
C GLY A 253 -18.13 1.67 -14.20
N LEU A 254 -17.02 1.22 -13.63
CA LEU A 254 -16.92 -0.12 -13.04
C LEU A 254 -17.84 -0.23 -11.81
N LYS A 255 -18.33 -1.43 -11.54
CA LYS A 255 -19.25 -1.71 -10.44
C LYS A 255 -18.50 -2.39 -9.30
N THR A 256 -18.39 -1.73 -8.17
CA THR A 256 -17.86 -2.35 -6.94
C THR A 256 -18.90 -3.34 -6.41
N ALA A 257 -18.50 -4.60 -6.24
CA ALA A 257 -19.37 -5.62 -5.68
C ALA A 257 -19.45 -5.51 -4.15
N MET A 258 -20.63 -5.78 -3.59
CA MET A 258 -20.74 -6.17 -2.18
C MET A 258 -20.18 -7.58 -2.02
N LEU A 259 -19.36 -7.77 -1.00
CA LEU A 259 -18.78 -9.07 -0.71
C LEU A 259 -19.44 -9.71 0.52
N GLU A 260 -19.64 -11.01 0.44
CA GLU A 260 -20.14 -11.79 1.56
C GLU A 260 -19.04 -11.92 2.62
N ASN A 261 -19.35 -11.52 3.85
CA ASN A 261 -18.46 -11.67 4.99
C ASN A 261 -18.67 -12.99 5.74
N GLN A 262 -17.92 -13.23 6.80
CA GLN A 262 -17.97 -14.47 7.57
C GLN A 262 -19.37 -14.74 8.19
N ASP A 263 -20.14 -13.68 8.48
CA ASP A 263 -21.49 -13.77 9.05
C ASP A 263 -22.59 -13.88 7.96
N GLY A 264 -22.22 -14.10 6.69
CA GLY A 264 -23.16 -14.24 5.57
C GLY A 264 -23.82 -12.93 5.17
N LYS A 265 -23.24 -11.77 5.53
CA LYS A 265 -23.74 -10.45 5.14
C LYS A 265 -22.95 -9.90 3.95
N PHE A 266 -23.68 -9.28 3.01
CA PHE A 266 -23.06 -8.60 1.89
C PHE A 266 -22.78 -7.14 2.25
N VAL A 267 -21.50 -6.76 2.23
CA VAL A 267 -21.03 -5.44 2.67
C VAL A 267 -20.15 -4.78 1.61
N LEU A 268 -20.18 -3.44 1.57
CA LEU A 268 -19.29 -2.61 0.74
C LEU A 268 -18.07 -2.16 1.55
N PRO A 269 -16.95 -1.83 0.89
CA PRO A 269 -15.75 -1.28 1.53
C PRO A 269 -15.96 0.20 1.89
N THR A 270 -16.59 0.45 3.02
CA THR A 270 -16.76 1.79 3.58
C THR A 270 -15.81 1.97 4.77
N PRO A 271 -15.47 3.21 5.17
CA PRO A 271 -14.68 3.43 6.38
C PRO A 271 -15.26 2.73 7.61
N ALA A 272 -16.59 2.66 7.74
CA ALA A 272 -17.26 2.00 8.85
C ALA A 272 -17.05 0.48 8.82
N THR A 273 -17.25 -0.18 7.67
CA THR A 273 -17.13 -1.65 7.53
C THR A 273 -15.67 -2.11 7.59
N VAL A 274 -14.73 -1.30 7.09
CA VAL A 274 -13.28 -1.54 7.24
C VAL A 274 -12.86 -1.40 8.71
N THR A 275 -13.35 -0.36 9.42
CA THR A 275 -13.08 -0.17 10.84
C THR A 275 -13.67 -1.31 11.69
N ALA A 276 -14.89 -1.77 11.37
CA ALA A 276 -15.51 -2.89 12.06
C ALA A 276 -14.66 -4.17 11.97
N ALA A 277 -14.20 -4.52 10.75
CA ALA A 277 -13.32 -5.65 10.54
C ALA A 277 -11.97 -5.51 11.27
N ALA A 278 -11.35 -4.33 11.18
CA ALA A 278 -10.09 -4.03 11.85
C ALA A 278 -10.21 -4.17 13.38
N ALA A 279 -11.29 -3.68 13.99
CA ALA A 279 -11.50 -3.74 15.44
C ALA A 279 -11.51 -5.16 15.99
N VAL A 280 -11.93 -6.16 15.19
CA VAL A 280 -11.98 -7.57 15.59
C VAL A 280 -10.61 -8.23 15.55
N LEU A 281 -9.81 -7.96 14.52
CA LEU A 281 -8.58 -8.72 14.25
C LEU A 281 -7.32 -8.02 14.78
N THR A 282 -7.26 -6.69 14.76
CA THR A 282 -6.07 -5.96 15.21
C THR A 282 -5.63 -6.26 16.66
N PRO A 283 -6.52 -6.57 17.63
CA PRO A 283 -6.09 -6.97 18.99
C PRO A 283 -5.27 -8.27 19.02
N ARG A 284 -5.28 -9.06 17.93
CA ARG A 284 -4.49 -10.30 17.80
C ARG A 284 -3.13 -10.07 17.15
N THR A 285 -2.77 -8.83 16.83
CA THR A 285 -1.51 -8.51 16.15
C THR A 285 -0.31 -8.94 17.02
N PRO A 286 0.55 -9.83 16.52
CA PRO A 286 1.75 -10.27 17.22
C PRO A 286 2.80 -9.16 17.27
N SER A 287 3.87 -9.37 18.04
CA SER A 287 4.93 -8.37 18.20
C SER A 287 5.73 -8.10 16.93
N ASP A 288 5.76 -9.05 15.98
CA ASP A 288 6.37 -8.88 14.66
C ASP A 288 5.40 -8.29 13.61
N GLN A 289 4.16 -8.06 14.02
CA GLN A 289 3.06 -7.43 13.29
C GLN A 289 2.63 -8.12 11.99
N ARG A 290 3.06 -9.36 11.75
CA ARG A 290 2.62 -10.17 10.61
C ARG A 290 1.27 -10.82 10.93
N LEU A 291 0.18 -10.24 10.45
CA LEU A 291 -1.18 -10.70 10.69
C LEU A 291 -2.05 -10.52 9.46
N THR A 292 -2.83 -11.54 9.12
CA THR A 292 -3.94 -11.37 8.17
C THR A 292 -5.12 -10.66 8.84
N LEU A 293 -5.71 -9.70 8.15
CA LEU A 293 -6.95 -9.06 8.54
C LEU A 293 -8.12 -9.48 7.64
N VAL A 294 -7.89 -10.47 6.77
CA VAL A 294 -8.87 -10.95 5.80
C VAL A 294 -9.93 -11.81 6.49
N PHE A 295 -11.18 -11.65 6.07
CA PHE A 295 -12.33 -12.45 6.45
C PHE A 295 -12.63 -12.41 7.97
N ALA A 296 -12.58 -11.20 8.54
CA ALA A 296 -12.93 -10.97 9.94
C ALA A 296 -14.39 -11.33 10.23
N PRO A 297 -14.69 -11.94 11.39
CA PRO A 297 -16.07 -12.13 11.83
C PRO A 297 -16.76 -10.80 12.14
N GLY A 298 -18.10 -10.80 12.13
CA GLY A 298 -18.93 -9.65 12.44
C GLY A 298 -19.78 -9.22 11.23
N ALA A 299 -21.07 -8.95 11.49
CA ALA A 299 -22.06 -8.65 10.46
C ALA A 299 -21.70 -7.44 9.59
N ASP A 300 -20.97 -6.47 10.17
CA ASP A 300 -20.54 -5.25 9.46
C ASP A 300 -19.08 -5.32 8.99
N SER A 301 -18.38 -6.46 9.20
CA SER A 301 -16.97 -6.57 8.83
C SER A 301 -16.79 -6.74 7.33
N TYR A 302 -16.05 -5.80 6.69
CA TYR A 302 -15.65 -5.96 5.28
C TYR A 302 -14.56 -7.04 5.15
N PRO A 303 -14.70 -8.02 4.25
CA PRO A 303 -13.83 -9.20 4.27
C PRO A 303 -12.43 -9.01 3.70
N LEU A 304 -12.20 -8.00 2.86
CA LEU A 304 -10.92 -7.77 2.18
C LEU A 304 -10.23 -6.53 2.75
N ILE A 305 -9.62 -6.66 3.93
CA ILE A 305 -8.79 -5.61 4.53
C ILE A 305 -7.40 -6.15 4.87
N ASN A 306 -6.41 -5.27 4.92
CA ASN A 306 -5.03 -5.61 5.24
C ASN A 306 -4.29 -4.44 5.90
N TYR A 307 -3.17 -4.74 6.54
CA TYR A 307 -2.16 -3.74 6.84
C TYR A 307 -1.37 -3.37 5.58
N GLU A 308 -1.09 -2.09 5.44
CA GLU A 308 -0.07 -1.58 4.53
C GLU A 308 1.26 -1.56 5.26
N TYR A 309 2.22 -2.33 4.79
CA TYR A 309 3.51 -2.51 5.46
C TYR A 309 4.62 -1.69 4.83
N ALA A 310 5.48 -1.10 5.68
CA ALA A 310 6.86 -0.87 5.34
C ALA A 310 7.69 -2.11 5.73
N VAL A 311 8.49 -2.60 4.81
CA VAL A 311 9.44 -3.69 4.99
C VAL A 311 10.83 -3.07 5.04
N VAL A 312 11.48 -3.10 6.20
CA VAL A 312 12.69 -2.31 6.47
C VAL A 312 13.71 -3.13 7.24
N SER A 313 15.00 -3.04 6.85
CA SER A 313 16.08 -3.63 7.63
C SER A 313 16.32 -2.84 8.92
N THR A 314 16.54 -3.54 10.04
CA THR A 314 17.00 -2.91 11.28
C THR A 314 18.37 -2.28 11.14
N ARG A 315 19.19 -2.73 10.20
CA ARG A 315 20.57 -2.23 9.98
C ARG A 315 20.62 -1.46 8.67
N GLN A 316 20.83 -0.15 8.80
CA GLN A 316 21.01 0.76 7.67
C GLN A 316 22.47 1.00 7.34
N SER A 317 22.75 1.67 6.22
CA SER A 317 24.12 1.95 5.75
C SER A 317 24.91 2.89 6.70
N ASN A 318 24.19 3.78 7.39
CA ASN A 318 24.74 4.69 8.38
C ASN A 318 23.63 5.24 9.29
N PRO A 319 23.97 5.85 10.45
CA PRO A 319 22.99 6.38 11.40
C PRO A 319 22.08 7.50 10.83
N GLN A 320 22.54 8.28 9.86
CA GLN A 320 21.74 9.35 9.26
C GLN A 320 20.60 8.74 8.44
N VAL A 321 20.86 7.70 7.65
CA VAL A 321 19.85 6.95 6.90
C VAL A 321 18.86 6.32 7.88
N ALA A 322 19.33 5.67 8.94
CA ALA A 322 18.47 5.06 9.96
C ALA A 322 17.52 6.09 10.60
N SER A 323 18.06 7.24 11.01
CA SER A 323 17.28 8.33 11.61
C SER A 323 16.26 8.90 10.65
N ALA A 324 16.63 9.12 9.39
CA ALA A 324 15.72 9.65 8.38
C ALA A 324 14.55 8.71 8.10
N ILE A 325 14.81 7.40 7.95
CA ILE A 325 13.77 6.39 7.79
C ILE A 325 12.85 6.37 9.01
N SER A 326 13.41 6.31 10.21
CA SER A 326 12.64 6.26 11.46
C SER A 326 11.75 7.49 11.61
N ASN A 327 12.29 8.69 11.39
CA ASN A 327 11.53 9.93 11.48
C ASN A 327 10.39 10.00 10.44
N PHE A 328 10.67 9.61 9.22
CA PHE A 328 9.65 9.54 8.17
C PHE A 328 8.53 8.56 8.51
N LEU A 329 8.87 7.33 8.92
CA LEU A 329 7.87 6.32 9.27
C LEU A 329 7.05 6.69 10.50
N LEU A 330 7.69 7.28 11.54
CA LEU A 330 6.98 7.83 12.71
C LEU A 330 6.00 8.92 12.28
N TRP A 331 6.41 9.82 11.38
CA TRP A 331 5.52 10.85 10.85
C TRP A 331 4.36 10.24 10.04
N CYS A 332 4.60 9.20 9.24
CA CYS A 332 3.55 8.52 8.46
C CYS A 332 2.43 7.98 9.36
N ILE A 333 2.77 7.40 10.52
CA ILE A 333 1.79 6.79 11.44
C ILE A 333 1.25 7.79 12.48
N ALA A 334 1.77 9.01 12.53
CA ALA A 334 1.33 10.02 13.50
C ALA A 334 -0.04 10.62 13.12
N PRO A 335 -1.01 10.77 14.08
CA PRO A 335 -2.33 11.34 13.80
C PRO A 335 -2.32 12.76 13.25
N GLN A 336 -1.32 13.58 13.62
CA GLN A 336 -1.10 14.94 13.11
C GLN A 336 -0.13 14.98 11.91
N GLY A 337 0.37 13.83 11.48
CA GLY A 337 1.25 13.64 10.34
C GLY A 337 0.54 12.91 9.20
N GLY A 338 1.18 11.85 8.70
CA GLY A 338 0.70 11.06 7.57
C GLY A 338 -0.61 10.30 7.83
N SER A 339 -0.97 10.04 9.08
CA SER A 339 -2.25 9.41 9.46
C SER A 339 -3.41 10.40 9.59
N ALA A 340 -3.22 11.69 9.28
CA ALA A 340 -4.32 12.64 9.25
C ALA A 340 -5.33 12.30 8.15
N SER A 341 -6.61 12.62 8.38
CA SER A 341 -7.71 12.31 7.45
C SER A 341 -7.48 12.86 6.05
N GLY A 342 -6.86 14.04 5.93
CA GLY A 342 -6.51 14.63 4.64
C GLY A 342 -5.56 13.79 3.75
N PHE A 343 -4.84 12.83 4.33
CA PHE A 343 -4.04 11.85 3.57
C PHE A 343 -4.77 10.54 3.36
N LEU A 344 -5.48 10.04 4.38
CA LEU A 344 -6.06 8.70 4.35
C LEU A 344 -7.40 8.64 3.60
N GLU A 345 -8.29 9.61 3.81
CA GLU A 345 -9.62 9.63 3.17
C GLU A 345 -9.56 9.63 1.62
N PRO A 346 -8.68 10.42 0.96
CA PRO A 346 -8.59 10.41 -0.51
C PRO A 346 -8.19 9.07 -1.13
N VAL A 347 -7.62 8.17 -0.34
CA VAL A 347 -7.20 6.82 -0.78
C VAL A 347 -8.03 5.70 -0.14
N HIS A 348 -9.11 6.07 0.59
CA HIS A 348 -10.01 5.13 1.29
C HIS A 348 -9.30 4.25 2.34
N PHE A 349 -8.26 4.76 3.00
CA PHE A 349 -7.56 4.07 4.08
C PHE A 349 -8.04 4.56 5.43
N ILE A 350 -7.75 3.78 6.48
CA ILE A 350 -7.92 4.18 7.87
C ILE A 350 -6.60 4.13 8.62
N GLY A 351 -6.46 4.98 9.64
CA GLY A 351 -5.28 4.99 10.49
C GLY A 351 -5.18 3.75 11.37
N LEU A 352 -3.97 3.46 11.82
CA LEU A 352 -3.74 2.38 12.77
C LEU A 352 -4.45 2.66 14.10
N PRO A 353 -5.12 1.67 14.70
CA PRO A 353 -5.56 1.76 16.10
C PRO A 353 -4.39 2.12 17.03
N PRO A 354 -4.62 2.86 18.13
CA PRO A 354 -3.53 3.32 19.00
C PRO A 354 -2.59 2.21 19.49
N ALA A 355 -3.13 1.03 19.81
CA ALA A 355 -2.32 -0.11 20.25
C ALA A 355 -1.41 -0.63 19.13
N ILE A 356 -1.89 -0.67 17.88
CA ILE A 356 -1.11 -1.13 16.74
C ILE A 356 -0.06 -0.09 16.35
N ARG A 357 -0.40 1.20 16.41
CA ARG A 357 0.56 2.27 16.21
C ARG A 357 1.72 2.18 17.22
N ALA A 358 1.43 1.94 18.49
CA ALA A 358 2.46 1.75 19.53
C ALA A 358 3.38 0.54 19.21
N LEU A 359 2.84 -0.56 18.67
CA LEU A 359 3.66 -1.68 18.20
C LEU A 359 4.54 -1.28 17.01
N SER A 360 4.00 -0.50 16.05
CA SER A 360 4.79 0.01 14.92
C SER A 360 5.90 0.97 15.38
N GLU A 361 5.64 1.84 16.37
CA GLU A 361 6.66 2.70 17.00
C GLU A 361 7.79 1.87 17.61
N LEU A 362 7.47 0.76 18.31
CA LEU A 362 8.46 -0.18 18.87
C LEU A 362 9.28 -0.89 17.76
N GLN A 363 8.68 -1.21 16.63
CA GLN A 363 9.42 -1.76 15.49
C GLN A 363 10.33 -0.71 14.86
N ILE A 364 9.84 0.52 14.64
CA ILE A 364 10.62 1.62 14.07
C ILE A 364 11.84 1.94 14.95
N ALA A 365 11.69 1.87 16.27
CA ALA A 365 12.79 2.10 17.22
C ALA A 365 13.96 1.11 17.11
N LYS A 366 13.78 -0.02 16.39
CA LYS A 366 14.86 -1.01 16.13
C LYS A 366 15.71 -0.64 14.91
N ILE A 367 15.36 0.37 14.14
CA ILE A 367 16.10 0.81 12.94
C ILE A 367 17.34 1.60 13.39
N GLN A 368 18.55 1.13 13.01
CA GLN A 368 19.82 1.69 13.43
C GLN A 368 20.91 1.57 12.35
#